data_2ae991d2bcd915187a421678e1672776
#
_entry.id   2ae991d2bcd915187a421678e1672776
#
_cell.length_a   1.000
_cell.length_b   1.000
_cell.length_c   1.000
_cell.angle_alpha   90.00
_cell.angle_beta   90.00
_cell.angle_gamma   90.00
#
_symmetry.space_group_name_H-M   'P 1'
#
loop_
_entity.id
_entity.type
_entity.pdbx_description
1 polymer ?
#
loop_
_entity_poly.entity_id
_entity_poly.type
_entity_poly.pdbx_seq_one_letter_code
_entity_poly.pdbx_strand_id
1 'polypeptide(L)'
;VDPGCDVESSRAALALAENGFAPLLLEQGDPVEVRAEKVEAFWRNGDDSLDLHSNVQFGEGGAGTFSDGKLNTLVKDVSGRNGKVLETFVEAGADGSILYDSRPHIGTDVLREVVKNIRKRIQDAGGEVRFGCWVEQVLMEDGRTGGVLLAGGERIQSRTVVLAVGHSARALFSSLWEQKVLMEPKAFAVGLRVQHPQKMINLSQYGREDAGELGAAPYKVTASTKSGRGVYSFCMCPGGYVVNASSEKGRLAVNGMSNFRRDGENANSAIIVSVTPGDFPVPGALGGVEFQRRLEEKAFLLGNGRIPLQLYGDFKEDRRSEALGDVAPQFCGGYALSNLRELMPEALNTAFIEGMEQFGKKIRGFDRSDALLAGIESRTSSPLKIIRDENLESSVKGLYPCGEGAGYAGGITSAAMDGLKVAEEIIRRYCPA
;
A
#
# COMPACT_ATOMS: atom_id res chain seq x y z
N VAL A 1 5.32 -15.00 16.91
CA VAL A 1 4.24 -14.00 16.91
C VAL A 1 4.51 -13.00 15.80
N ASP A 2 3.50 -12.67 15.02
CA ASP A 2 3.57 -11.68 13.93
C ASP A 2 2.42 -10.67 14.09
N PRO A 3 2.70 -9.39 14.34
CA PRO A 3 1.68 -8.36 14.46
C PRO A 3 1.29 -7.77 13.10
N GLY A 4 0.57 -8.50 12.29
CA GLY A 4 0.02 -8.07 11.00
C GLY A 4 -0.52 -9.26 10.20
N CYS A 5 -1.60 -9.08 9.45
CA CYS A 5 -2.16 -10.10 8.56
C CYS A 5 -2.12 -9.62 7.10
N ASP A 6 -1.03 -8.97 6.73
CA ASP A 6 -0.72 -8.62 5.36
C ASP A 6 -0.27 -9.87 4.57
N VAL A 7 -0.07 -9.71 3.28
CA VAL A 7 0.35 -10.84 2.44
C VAL A 7 1.74 -11.37 2.85
N GLU A 8 2.64 -10.50 3.32
CA GLU A 8 3.94 -10.90 3.83
C GLU A 8 3.87 -11.74 5.11
N SER A 9 3.06 -11.34 6.07
CA SER A 9 2.86 -12.06 7.34
C SER A 9 2.15 -13.38 7.11
N SER A 10 1.08 -13.38 6.32
CA SER A 10 0.35 -14.59 5.95
C SER A 10 1.24 -15.60 5.23
N ARG A 11 2.15 -15.14 4.35
CA ARG A 11 3.09 -16.02 3.66
C ARG A 11 4.18 -16.56 4.59
N ALA A 12 4.67 -15.72 5.53
CA ALA A 12 5.61 -16.15 6.55
C ALA A 12 4.99 -17.19 7.50
N ALA A 13 3.78 -16.91 8.01
CA ALA A 13 3.05 -17.80 8.90
C ALA A 13 2.73 -19.14 8.24
N LEU A 14 2.29 -19.14 6.98
CA LEU A 14 2.03 -20.37 6.24
C LEU A 14 3.31 -21.22 6.10
N ALA A 15 4.44 -20.60 5.72
CA ALA A 15 5.70 -21.30 5.59
C ALA A 15 6.17 -21.92 6.92
N LEU A 16 6.01 -21.19 8.03
CA LEU A 16 6.34 -21.71 9.37
C LEU A 16 5.42 -22.87 9.75
N ALA A 17 4.11 -22.75 9.55
CA ALA A 17 3.14 -23.80 9.88
C ALA A 17 3.38 -25.08 9.07
N GLU A 18 3.62 -24.96 7.76
CA GLU A 18 3.94 -26.11 6.87
C GLU A 18 5.26 -26.80 7.25
N ASN A 19 6.13 -26.14 8.02
CA ASN A 19 7.37 -26.73 8.54
C ASN A 19 7.30 -27.12 10.02
N GLY A 20 6.10 -27.30 10.57
CA GLY A 20 5.86 -27.86 11.89
C GLY A 20 5.98 -26.86 13.06
N PHE A 21 6.09 -25.56 12.78
CA PHE A 21 5.97 -24.52 13.81
C PHE A 21 4.50 -24.18 14.09
N ALA A 22 4.20 -23.59 15.24
CA ALA A 22 2.89 -23.07 15.59
C ALA A 22 2.89 -21.52 15.60
N PRO A 23 2.87 -20.86 14.43
CA PRO A 23 2.86 -19.41 14.38
C PRO A 23 1.55 -18.85 14.92
N LEU A 24 1.63 -17.76 15.70
CA LEU A 24 0.51 -16.95 16.10
C LEU A 24 0.54 -15.63 15.30
N LEU A 25 -0.43 -15.44 14.43
CA LEU A 25 -0.63 -14.25 13.62
C LEU A 25 -1.63 -13.34 14.33
N LEU A 26 -1.24 -12.09 14.58
CA LEU A 26 -2.06 -11.08 15.25
C LEU A 26 -2.40 -9.97 14.26
N GLU A 27 -3.68 -9.73 14.02
CA GLU A 27 -4.16 -8.64 13.18
C GLU A 27 -4.99 -7.65 14.01
N GLN A 28 -4.68 -6.36 13.87
CA GLN A 28 -5.42 -5.33 14.62
C GLN A 28 -6.85 -5.15 14.10
N GLY A 29 -7.09 -5.37 12.82
CA GLY A 29 -8.40 -5.23 12.18
C GLY A 29 -9.19 -6.52 12.14
N ASP A 30 -10.20 -6.53 11.30
CA ASP A 30 -11.16 -7.63 11.14
C ASP A 30 -10.73 -8.64 10.06
N PRO A 31 -11.35 -9.85 10.08
CA PRO A 31 -11.35 -10.74 8.93
C PRO A 31 -11.85 -10.00 7.67
N VAL A 32 -11.38 -10.41 6.50
CA VAL A 32 -11.64 -9.71 5.23
C VAL A 32 -13.13 -9.52 4.93
N GLU A 33 -13.98 -10.44 5.38
CA GLU A 33 -15.42 -10.40 5.19
C GLU A 33 -16.05 -9.20 5.94
N VAL A 34 -15.74 -9.05 7.22
CA VAL A 34 -16.22 -7.94 8.07
C VAL A 34 -15.56 -6.63 7.68
N ARG A 35 -14.25 -6.69 7.38
CA ARG A 35 -13.48 -5.53 6.93
C ARG A 35 -14.07 -4.91 5.67
N ALA A 36 -14.46 -5.73 4.69
CA ALA A 36 -15.07 -5.25 3.44
C ALA A 36 -16.36 -4.44 3.70
N GLU A 37 -17.22 -4.92 4.59
CA GLU A 37 -18.46 -4.21 4.96
C GLU A 37 -18.15 -2.85 5.63
N LYS A 38 -17.16 -2.79 6.53
CA LYS A 38 -16.73 -1.55 7.18
C LYS A 38 -16.15 -0.54 6.18
N VAL A 39 -15.32 -0.99 5.26
CA VAL A 39 -14.74 -0.14 4.21
C VAL A 39 -15.84 0.41 3.29
N GLU A 40 -16.80 -0.41 2.88
CA GLU A 40 -17.93 0.05 2.07
C GLU A 40 -18.83 1.04 2.82
N ALA A 41 -19.05 0.82 4.11
CA ALA A 41 -19.79 1.75 4.96
C ALA A 41 -19.04 3.10 5.08
N PHE A 42 -17.72 3.09 5.26
CA PHE A 42 -16.89 4.28 5.27
C PHE A 42 -16.98 5.06 3.94
N TRP A 43 -16.89 4.38 2.80
CA TRP A 43 -16.99 5.02 1.49
C TRP A 43 -18.37 5.66 1.24
N ARG A 44 -19.44 5.08 1.79
CA ARG A 44 -20.81 5.62 1.67
C ARG A 44 -21.09 6.77 2.64
N ASN A 45 -20.64 6.67 3.88
CA ASN A 45 -21.04 7.56 4.97
C ASN A 45 -19.97 8.60 5.34
N GLY A 46 -18.72 8.44 4.87
CA GLY A 46 -17.62 9.36 5.15
C GLY A 46 -16.93 9.12 6.51
N ASP A 47 -16.22 10.13 6.99
CA ASP A 47 -15.25 10.04 8.11
C ASP A 47 -15.85 9.57 9.45
N ASP A 48 -17.13 9.85 9.70
CA ASP A 48 -17.82 9.39 10.91
C ASP A 48 -17.92 7.86 11.01
N SER A 49 -17.83 7.16 9.89
CA SER A 49 -17.86 5.70 9.79
C SER A 49 -16.46 5.07 9.65
N LEU A 50 -15.38 5.87 9.75
CA LEU A 50 -14.02 5.35 9.67
C LEU A 50 -13.67 4.54 10.92
N ASP A 51 -13.46 3.24 10.75
CA ASP A 51 -12.87 2.39 11.77
C ASP A 51 -11.33 2.51 11.72
N LEU A 52 -10.72 2.94 12.83
CA LEU A 52 -9.28 3.21 12.90
C LEU A 52 -8.43 1.93 12.89
N HIS A 53 -9.03 0.80 13.21
CA HIS A 53 -8.35 -0.49 13.30
C HIS A 53 -8.67 -1.41 12.12
N SER A 54 -9.79 -1.18 11.41
CA SER A 54 -10.23 -2.02 10.30
C SER A 54 -10.72 -1.15 9.14
N ASN A 55 -9.86 -0.90 8.16
CA ASN A 55 -10.09 0.04 7.05
C ASN A 55 -9.32 -0.38 5.79
N VAL A 56 -9.10 0.52 4.83
CA VAL A 56 -8.34 0.21 3.60
C VAL A 56 -6.86 -0.12 3.88
N GLN A 57 -6.30 0.31 5.01
CA GLN A 57 -4.88 0.06 5.36
C GLN A 57 -4.71 -1.13 6.29
N PHE A 58 -5.64 -1.35 7.22
CA PHE A 58 -5.57 -2.33 8.29
C PHE A 58 -6.68 -3.35 8.18
N GLY A 59 -6.40 -4.57 8.63
CA GLY A 59 -7.26 -5.73 8.55
C GLY A 59 -6.69 -6.77 7.59
N GLU A 60 -7.27 -7.96 7.57
CA GLU A 60 -6.78 -9.11 6.82
C GLU A 60 -6.46 -8.79 5.35
N GLY A 61 -5.26 -9.18 4.92
CA GLY A 61 -4.72 -8.94 3.59
C GLY A 61 -4.10 -7.55 3.37
N GLY A 62 -4.13 -6.67 4.39
CA GLY A 62 -3.50 -5.34 4.37
C GLY A 62 -4.04 -4.42 3.28
N ALA A 63 -3.29 -3.38 2.96
CA ALA A 63 -3.65 -2.40 1.92
C ALA A 63 -3.76 -3.04 0.51
N GLY A 64 -3.10 -4.18 0.28
CA GLY A 64 -3.15 -4.93 -0.97
C GLY A 64 -4.54 -5.39 -1.36
N THR A 65 -5.39 -5.73 -0.38
CA THR A 65 -6.76 -6.23 -0.58
C THR A 65 -7.65 -5.24 -1.33
N PHE A 66 -7.45 -3.94 -1.14
CA PHE A 66 -8.20 -2.87 -1.82
C PHE A 66 -7.32 -2.15 -2.87
N SER A 67 -6.71 -2.95 -3.76
CA SER A 67 -5.84 -2.46 -4.84
C SER A 67 -6.16 -3.16 -6.16
N ASP A 68 -5.40 -2.90 -7.22
CA ASP A 68 -5.47 -3.67 -8.47
C ASP A 68 -4.91 -5.11 -8.32
N GLY A 69 -4.23 -5.39 -7.22
CA GLY A 69 -3.65 -6.72 -6.98
C GLY A 69 -2.52 -7.07 -7.95
N LYS A 70 -1.71 -6.10 -8.37
CA LYS A 70 -0.54 -6.35 -9.23
C LYS A 70 0.49 -7.22 -8.55
N LEU A 71 0.98 -8.22 -9.27
CA LEU A 71 1.97 -9.18 -8.80
C LEU A 71 3.37 -8.99 -9.41
N ASN A 72 3.54 -7.99 -10.26
CA ASN A 72 4.85 -7.68 -10.83
C ASN A 72 5.82 -7.18 -9.76
N THR A 73 7.04 -7.72 -9.78
CA THR A 73 8.14 -7.25 -8.94
C THR A 73 9.39 -7.00 -9.78
N LEU A 74 10.21 -6.02 -9.36
CA LEU A 74 11.54 -5.77 -9.91
C LEU A 74 12.64 -6.48 -9.10
N VAL A 75 12.27 -7.18 -8.03
CA VAL A 75 13.21 -7.95 -7.23
C VAL A 75 13.71 -9.14 -8.04
N LYS A 76 15.04 -9.24 -8.20
CA LYS A 76 15.65 -10.40 -8.85
C LYS A 76 15.48 -11.61 -7.94
N ASP A 77 14.77 -12.60 -8.45
CA ASP A 77 14.50 -13.84 -7.72
C ASP A 77 15.50 -14.95 -8.08
N VAL A 78 16.61 -14.98 -7.37
CA VAL A 78 17.64 -16.04 -7.53
C VAL A 78 17.23 -17.33 -6.81
N SER A 79 16.27 -17.26 -5.89
CA SER A 79 15.90 -18.34 -4.95
C SER A 79 14.56 -19.02 -5.27
N GLY A 80 13.85 -18.58 -6.31
CA GLY A 80 12.56 -19.15 -6.69
C GLY A 80 11.39 -18.77 -5.77
N ARG A 81 11.56 -17.77 -4.89
CA ARG A 81 10.48 -17.33 -3.98
C ARG A 81 9.30 -16.71 -4.70
N ASN A 82 9.54 -16.01 -5.82
CA ASN A 82 8.47 -15.45 -6.63
C ASN A 82 7.53 -16.54 -7.12
N GLY A 83 8.07 -17.61 -7.70
CA GLY A 83 7.28 -18.76 -8.14
C GLY A 83 6.44 -19.35 -7.00
N LYS A 84 7.07 -19.62 -5.84
CA LYS A 84 6.37 -20.14 -4.65
C LYS A 84 5.24 -19.21 -4.14
N VAL A 85 5.40 -17.88 -4.25
CA VAL A 85 4.35 -16.91 -3.87
C VAL A 85 3.19 -16.99 -4.84
N LEU A 86 3.45 -17.00 -6.16
CA LEU A 86 2.40 -17.10 -7.18
C LEU A 86 1.67 -18.45 -7.11
N GLU A 87 2.39 -19.55 -6.92
CA GLU A 87 1.81 -20.88 -6.70
C GLU A 87 0.88 -20.88 -5.47
N THR A 88 1.30 -20.26 -4.36
CA THR A 88 0.46 -20.14 -3.16
C THR A 88 -0.84 -19.39 -3.45
N PHE A 89 -0.81 -18.34 -4.28
CA PHE A 89 -2.02 -17.59 -4.64
C PHE A 89 -2.94 -18.42 -5.53
N VAL A 90 -2.41 -19.20 -6.49
CA VAL A 90 -3.19 -20.11 -7.32
C VAL A 90 -3.85 -21.21 -6.47
N GLU A 91 -3.09 -21.82 -5.57
CA GLU A 91 -3.61 -22.82 -4.62
C GLU A 91 -4.69 -22.23 -3.69
N ALA A 92 -4.63 -20.93 -3.42
CA ALA A 92 -5.62 -20.20 -2.64
C ALA A 92 -6.80 -19.66 -3.48
N GLY A 93 -6.85 -19.94 -4.79
CA GLY A 93 -8.00 -19.64 -5.66
C GLY A 93 -7.79 -18.49 -6.66
N ALA A 94 -6.57 -17.96 -6.81
CA ALA A 94 -6.27 -17.06 -7.91
C ALA A 94 -6.23 -17.81 -9.25
N ASP A 95 -6.46 -17.06 -10.35
CA ASP A 95 -6.39 -17.64 -11.69
C ASP A 95 -4.98 -18.14 -12.02
N GLY A 96 -4.87 -19.34 -12.60
CA GLY A 96 -3.60 -19.97 -12.95
C GLY A 96 -2.76 -19.19 -13.98
N SER A 97 -3.37 -18.24 -14.70
CA SER A 97 -2.66 -17.39 -15.65
C SER A 97 -1.57 -16.52 -14.99
N ILE A 98 -1.70 -16.21 -13.70
CA ILE A 98 -0.69 -15.42 -12.98
C ILE A 98 0.70 -16.08 -12.96
N LEU A 99 0.80 -17.38 -13.21
CA LEU A 99 2.08 -18.11 -13.25
C LEU A 99 2.89 -17.84 -14.52
N TYR A 100 2.22 -17.46 -15.63
CA TYR A 100 2.86 -17.27 -16.93
C TYR A 100 2.58 -15.93 -17.60
N ASP A 101 1.64 -15.14 -17.05
CA ASP A 101 1.36 -13.82 -17.58
C ASP A 101 2.53 -12.86 -17.32
N SER A 102 2.85 -12.03 -18.31
CA SER A 102 3.88 -11.01 -18.18
C SER A 102 3.51 -9.85 -17.25
N ARG A 103 2.23 -9.67 -16.97
CA ARG A 103 1.66 -8.64 -16.09
C ARG A 103 0.58 -9.19 -15.17
N PRO A 104 0.93 -10.15 -14.31
CA PRO A 104 -0.05 -10.85 -13.49
C PRO A 104 -0.73 -9.90 -12.51
N HIS A 105 -2.04 -10.08 -12.30
CA HIS A 105 -2.84 -9.36 -11.32
C HIS A 105 -3.98 -10.25 -10.82
N ILE A 106 -4.52 -9.93 -9.65
CA ILE A 106 -5.60 -10.70 -9.05
C ILE A 106 -6.91 -9.91 -9.02
N GLY A 107 -6.86 -8.58 -8.80
CA GLY A 107 -8.05 -7.76 -8.57
C GLY A 107 -8.55 -7.83 -7.13
N THR A 108 -9.20 -6.76 -6.67
CA THR A 108 -9.67 -6.65 -5.27
C THR A 108 -10.75 -7.68 -4.92
N ASP A 109 -11.61 -8.02 -5.85
CA ASP A 109 -12.69 -8.99 -5.71
C ASP A 109 -12.18 -10.42 -5.48
N VAL A 110 -11.22 -10.88 -6.26
CA VAL A 110 -10.62 -12.23 -6.14
C VAL A 110 -9.65 -12.30 -4.95
N LEU A 111 -8.90 -11.22 -4.69
CA LEU A 111 -7.90 -11.22 -3.61
C LEU A 111 -8.53 -11.42 -2.22
N ARG A 112 -9.77 -10.97 -2.01
CA ARG A 112 -10.53 -11.23 -0.77
C ARG A 112 -10.69 -12.72 -0.49
N GLU A 113 -11.01 -13.52 -1.50
CA GLU A 113 -11.12 -14.98 -1.34
C GLU A 113 -9.76 -15.66 -1.18
N VAL A 114 -8.73 -15.17 -1.88
CA VAL A 114 -7.36 -15.67 -1.78
C VAL A 114 -6.83 -15.54 -0.35
N VAL A 115 -6.95 -14.36 0.29
CA VAL A 115 -6.45 -14.16 1.65
C VAL A 115 -7.20 -14.99 2.68
N LYS A 116 -8.51 -15.13 2.55
CA LYS A 116 -9.34 -16.03 3.37
C LYS A 116 -8.90 -17.49 3.27
N ASN A 117 -8.62 -17.96 2.07
CA ASN A 117 -8.16 -19.33 1.85
C ASN A 117 -6.74 -19.55 2.39
N ILE A 118 -5.85 -18.55 2.32
CA ILE A 118 -4.52 -18.61 2.95
C ILE A 118 -4.67 -18.70 4.48
N ARG A 119 -5.54 -17.88 5.11
CA ARG A 119 -5.86 -17.98 6.54
C ARG A 119 -6.25 -19.41 6.93
N LYS A 120 -7.18 -20.00 6.18
CA LYS A 120 -7.62 -21.37 6.44
C LYS A 120 -6.45 -22.37 6.36
N ARG A 121 -5.58 -22.24 5.37
CA ARG A 121 -4.40 -23.11 5.24
C ARG A 121 -3.44 -22.97 6.42
N ILE A 122 -3.23 -21.75 6.93
CA ILE A 122 -2.41 -21.52 8.12
C ILE A 122 -3.01 -22.27 9.32
N GLN A 123 -4.33 -22.16 9.52
CA GLN A 123 -5.02 -22.84 10.62
C GLN A 123 -5.02 -24.35 10.47
N ASP A 124 -5.27 -24.87 9.28
CA ASP A 124 -5.23 -26.33 8.97
C ASP A 124 -3.82 -26.92 9.19
N ALA A 125 -2.78 -26.10 9.01
CA ALA A 125 -1.38 -26.48 9.27
C ALA A 125 -0.93 -26.29 10.74
N GLY A 126 -1.83 -25.91 11.66
CA GLY A 126 -1.55 -25.76 13.09
C GLY A 126 -1.16 -24.35 13.54
N GLY A 127 -1.22 -23.36 12.67
CA GLY A 127 -1.08 -21.95 13.05
C GLY A 127 -2.36 -21.36 13.64
N GLU A 128 -2.23 -20.28 14.37
CA GLU A 128 -3.34 -19.53 14.95
C GLU A 128 -3.41 -18.13 14.36
N VAL A 129 -4.62 -17.65 14.02
CA VAL A 129 -4.87 -16.27 13.54
C VAL A 129 -5.88 -15.61 14.47
N ARG A 130 -5.50 -14.49 15.06
CA ARG A 130 -6.35 -13.68 15.94
C ARG A 130 -6.56 -12.29 15.35
N PHE A 131 -7.81 -11.86 15.29
CA PHE A 131 -8.23 -10.53 14.85
C PHE A 131 -8.57 -9.63 16.05
N GLY A 132 -8.66 -8.31 15.80
CA GLY A 132 -8.90 -7.34 16.87
C GLY A 132 -7.72 -7.21 17.85
N CYS A 133 -6.52 -7.61 17.45
CA CYS A 133 -5.33 -7.68 18.29
C CYS A 133 -4.35 -6.55 17.92
N TRP A 134 -4.62 -5.35 18.43
CA TRP A 134 -3.72 -4.22 18.22
C TRP A 134 -2.49 -4.34 19.13
N VAL A 135 -1.33 -4.52 18.52
CA VAL A 135 -0.03 -4.54 19.22
C VAL A 135 0.43 -3.09 19.45
N GLU A 136 0.49 -2.69 20.70
CA GLU A 136 0.98 -1.37 21.12
C GLU A 136 2.50 -1.34 21.27
N GLN A 137 3.08 -2.45 21.73
CA GLN A 137 4.50 -2.48 22.07
C GLN A 137 5.10 -3.87 21.87
N VAL A 138 6.36 -3.91 21.40
CA VAL A 138 7.21 -5.11 21.51
C VAL A 138 7.84 -5.13 22.90
N LEU A 139 7.65 -6.23 23.61
CA LEU A 139 8.27 -6.43 24.92
C LEU A 139 9.75 -6.75 24.73
N MET A 140 10.64 -6.02 25.39
CA MET A 140 12.08 -6.17 25.27
C MET A 140 12.73 -6.27 26.63
N GLU A 141 13.64 -7.25 26.78
CA GLU A 141 14.40 -7.49 27.98
C GLU A 141 15.82 -7.90 27.59
N ASP A 142 16.83 -7.27 28.17
CA ASP A 142 18.25 -7.52 27.93
C ASP A 142 18.65 -7.58 26.44
N GLY A 143 18.09 -6.68 25.62
CA GLY A 143 18.37 -6.59 24.18
C GLY A 143 17.73 -7.71 23.34
N ARG A 144 16.74 -8.42 23.89
CA ARG A 144 15.98 -9.47 23.23
C ARG A 144 14.49 -9.20 23.29
N THR A 145 13.75 -9.74 22.32
CA THR A 145 12.28 -9.71 22.44
C THR A 145 11.79 -10.73 23.47
N GLY A 146 10.85 -10.31 24.30
CA GLY A 146 10.08 -11.15 25.23
C GLY A 146 8.66 -11.41 24.75
N GLY A 147 8.27 -10.84 23.60
CA GLY A 147 6.92 -10.95 23.06
C GLY A 147 6.31 -9.59 22.71
N VAL A 148 4.98 -9.48 22.83
CA VAL A 148 4.22 -8.26 22.51
C VAL A 148 3.22 -7.94 23.59
N LEU A 149 2.88 -6.65 23.71
CA LEU A 149 1.81 -6.11 24.53
C LEU A 149 0.69 -5.66 23.61
N LEU A 150 -0.51 -6.19 23.82
CA LEU A 150 -1.72 -5.75 23.10
C LEU A 150 -2.39 -4.56 23.80
N ALA A 151 -3.11 -3.76 23.02
CA ALA A 151 -4.07 -2.81 23.56
C ALA A 151 -5.04 -3.53 24.50
N GLY A 152 -5.21 -3.00 25.71
CA GLY A 152 -5.98 -3.70 26.76
C GLY A 152 -5.14 -4.49 27.75
N GLY A 153 -3.81 -4.55 27.56
CA GLY A 153 -2.87 -5.03 28.56
C GLY A 153 -2.53 -6.52 28.51
N GLU A 154 -3.06 -7.28 27.55
CA GLU A 154 -2.68 -8.68 27.34
C GLU A 154 -1.21 -8.76 26.88
N ARG A 155 -0.45 -9.63 27.54
CA ARG A 155 0.96 -9.91 27.19
C ARG A 155 1.07 -11.28 26.56
N ILE A 156 1.57 -11.33 25.35
CA ILE A 156 1.85 -12.58 24.64
C ILE A 156 3.35 -12.77 24.63
N GLN A 157 3.83 -13.81 25.33
CA GLN A 157 5.24 -14.12 25.41
C GLN A 157 5.73 -14.84 24.17
N SER A 158 6.84 -14.39 23.61
CA SER A 158 7.52 -15.04 22.49
C SER A 158 8.98 -14.61 22.42
N ARG A 159 9.87 -15.55 22.12
CA ARG A 159 11.29 -15.26 21.85
C ARG A 159 11.56 -14.90 20.39
N THR A 160 10.55 -15.01 19.53
CA THR A 160 10.64 -14.73 18.11
C THR A 160 9.41 -13.91 17.70
N VAL A 161 9.63 -12.70 17.23
CA VAL A 161 8.58 -11.79 16.74
C VAL A 161 8.95 -11.32 15.33
N VAL A 162 8.06 -11.54 14.37
CA VAL A 162 8.18 -11.05 13.00
C VAL A 162 7.35 -9.77 12.88
N LEU A 163 7.95 -8.65 12.49
CA LEU A 163 7.27 -7.37 12.30
C LEU A 163 6.86 -7.18 10.84
N ALA A 164 5.72 -7.71 10.44
CA ALA A 164 5.13 -7.56 9.12
C ALA A 164 3.87 -6.70 9.18
N VAL A 165 4.05 -5.44 9.57
CA VAL A 165 2.97 -4.53 10.03
C VAL A 165 2.46 -3.56 8.97
N GLY A 166 2.96 -3.67 7.72
CA GLY A 166 2.64 -2.72 6.65
C GLY A 166 3.18 -1.30 6.92
N HIS A 167 3.12 -0.44 5.90
CA HIS A 167 3.71 0.90 5.97
C HIS A 167 2.88 1.92 6.79
N SER A 168 1.65 1.58 7.16
CA SER A 168 0.73 2.48 7.88
C SER A 168 0.74 2.31 9.41
N ALA A 169 1.51 1.38 9.96
CA ALA A 169 1.59 1.10 11.41
C ALA A 169 2.37 2.17 12.21
N ARG A 170 1.98 3.43 12.05
CA ARG A 170 2.71 4.61 12.54
C ARG A 170 2.84 4.66 14.06
N ALA A 171 1.83 4.19 14.79
CA ALA A 171 1.88 4.10 16.25
C ALA A 171 2.96 3.13 16.73
N LEU A 172 3.02 1.94 16.10
CA LEU A 172 4.05 0.96 16.41
C LEU A 172 5.46 1.44 16.02
N PHE A 173 5.61 2.16 14.88
CA PHE A 173 6.89 2.79 14.54
C PHE A 173 7.35 3.79 15.60
N SER A 174 6.44 4.58 16.16
CA SER A 174 6.76 5.51 17.26
C SER A 174 7.20 4.76 18.51
N SER A 175 6.47 3.69 18.89
CA SER A 175 6.81 2.82 20.02
C SER A 175 8.20 2.18 19.85
N LEU A 176 8.51 1.63 18.67
CA LEU A 176 9.82 1.06 18.37
C LEU A 176 10.96 2.09 18.42
N TRP A 177 10.70 3.31 17.95
CA TRP A 177 11.64 4.42 18.02
C TRP A 177 11.95 4.85 19.45
N GLU A 178 10.93 4.98 20.29
CA GLU A 178 11.06 5.28 21.72
C GLU A 178 11.85 4.19 22.47
N GLN A 179 11.66 2.93 22.07
CA GLN A 179 12.39 1.77 22.58
C GLN A 179 13.81 1.62 22.01
N LYS A 180 14.29 2.59 21.20
CA LYS A 180 15.65 2.62 20.63
C LYS A 180 15.93 1.47 19.64
N VAL A 181 14.94 0.91 18.99
CA VAL A 181 15.16 0.04 17.84
C VAL A 181 15.81 0.85 16.72
N LEU A 182 16.85 0.30 16.10
CA LEU A 182 17.59 1.02 15.08
C LEU A 182 16.76 1.20 13.82
N MET A 183 16.47 2.47 13.47
CA MET A 183 15.65 2.86 12.33
C MET A 183 16.27 4.04 11.60
N GLU A 184 16.09 4.09 10.29
CA GLU A 184 16.59 5.18 9.43
C GLU A 184 15.45 5.79 8.59
N PRO A 185 15.53 7.09 8.29
CA PRO A 185 14.60 7.71 7.35
C PRO A 185 14.87 7.17 5.94
N LYS A 186 13.80 6.96 5.17
CA LYS A 186 13.88 6.43 3.81
C LYS A 186 13.23 7.38 2.83
N ALA A 187 13.85 7.59 1.67
CA ALA A 187 13.25 8.30 0.56
C ALA A 187 12.02 7.53 0.03
N PHE A 188 10.99 8.27 -0.38
CA PHE A 188 9.78 7.73 -0.99
C PHE A 188 9.24 8.73 -2.04
N ALA A 189 7.97 8.68 -2.38
CA ALA A 189 7.37 9.63 -3.29
C ALA A 189 5.94 9.97 -2.86
N VAL A 190 5.48 11.16 -3.19
CA VAL A 190 4.12 11.63 -2.93
C VAL A 190 3.55 12.32 -4.16
N GLY A 191 2.24 12.38 -4.30
CA GLY A 191 1.63 13.07 -5.41
C GLY A 191 0.12 12.99 -5.45
N LEU A 192 -0.42 13.07 -6.64
CA LEU A 192 -1.85 13.08 -6.88
C LEU A 192 -2.23 11.89 -7.76
N ARG A 193 -3.42 11.36 -7.55
CA ARG A 193 -3.97 10.33 -8.40
C ARG A 193 -4.68 10.97 -9.57
N VAL A 194 -4.32 10.57 -10.79
CA VAL A 194 -4.91 11.09 -12.03
C VAL A 194 -5.88 10.08 -12.61
N GLN A 195 -7.04 10.55 -13.10
CA GLN A 195 -7.98 9.74 -13.88
C GLN A 195 -8.07 10.25 -15.31
N HIS A 196 -8.12 9.28 -16.24
CA HIS A 196 -8.35 9.49 -17.66
C HIS A 196 -9.39 8.48 -18.16
N PRO A 197 -10.14 8.78 -19.23
CA PRO A 197 -10.97 7.77 -19.87
C PRO A 197 -10.13 6.56 -20.29
N GLN A 198 -10.53 5.34 -19.91
CA GLN A 198 -9.81 4.11 -20.27
C GLN A 198 -9.68 3.97 -21.80
N LYS A 199 -10.71 4.37 -22.56
CA LYS A 199 -10.70 4.38 -24.03
C LYS A 199 -9.55 5.20 -24.62
N MET A 200 -9.23 6.37 -24.01
CA MET A 200 -8.11 7.19 -24.41
C MET A 200 -6.77 6.45 -24.23
N ILE A 201 -6.64 5.75 -23.11
CA ILE A 201 -5.44 4.94 -22.83
C ILE A 201 -5.36 3.75 -23.80
N ASN A 202 -6.46 3.04 -24.05
CA ASN A 202 -6.53 1.97 -25.03
C ASN A 202 -6.09 2.45 -26.42
N LEU A 203 -6.64 3.58 -26.88
CA LEU A 203 -6.28 4.18 -28.16
C LEU A 203 -4.79 4.49 -28.24
N SER A 204 -4.20 5.05 -27.19
CA SER A 204 -2.76 5.35 -27.14
C SER A 204 -1.89 4.11 -27.13
N GLN A 205 -2.30 3.03 -26.45
CA GLN A 205 -1.47 1.83 -26.28
C GLN A 205 -1.71 0.77 -27.38
N TYR A 206 -2.94 0.66 -27.88
CA TYR A 206 -3.35 -0.39 -28.81
C TYR A 206 -3.77 0.15 -30.19
N GLY A 207 -3.85 1.48 -30.36
CA GLY A 207 -4.33 2.11 -31.60
C GLY A 207 -5.85 2.01 -31.81
N ARG A 208 -6.61 1.55 -30.81
CA ARG A 208 -8.07 1.42 -30.84
C ARG A 208 -8.67 1.66 -29.45
N GLU A 209 -9.87 2.22 -29.38
CA GLU A 209 -10.57 2.53 -28.12
C GLU A 209 -11.13 1.27 -27.44
N ASP A 210 -11.70 0.37 -28.23
CA ASP A 210 -12.14 -0.92 -27.74
C ASP A 210 -10.94 -1.89 -27.70
N ALA A 211 -10.59 -2.29 -26.50
CA ALA A 211 -9.48 -3.22 -26.27
C ALA A 211 -9.82 -4.69 -26.66
N GLY A 212 -11.11 -5.06 -26.67
CA GLY A 212 -11.56 -6.44 -26.93
C GLY A 212 -10.87 -7.43 -25.98
N GLU A 213 -10.34 -8.52 -26.54
CA GLU A 213 -9.66 -9.58 -25.79
C GLU A 213 -8.33 -9.13 -25.13
N LEU A 214 -7.76 -7.98 -25.53
CA LEU A 214 -6.54 -7.47 -24.90
C LEU A 214 -6.76 -6.91 -23.48
N GLY A 215 -8.03 -6.68 -23.13
CA GLY A 215 -8.38 -6.06 -21.85
C GLY A 215 -7.97 -4.59 -21.73
N ALA A 216 -8.28 -3.96 -20.62
CA ALA A 216 -7.97 -2.54 -20.37
C ALA A 216 -6.46 -2.27 -20.39
N ALA A 217 -6.04 -1.34 -21.25
CA ALA A 217 -4.64 -1.01 -21.46
C ALA A 217 -3.98 -0.40 -20.21
N PRO A 218 -2.86 -0.95 -19.73
CA PRO A 218 -2.05 -0.32 -18.69
C PRO A 218 -1.01 0.62 -19.31
N TYR A 219 -0.45 1.50 -18.47
CA TYR A 219 0.72 2.30 -18.83
C TYR A 219 1.72 2.39 -17.66
N LYS A 220 2.96 2.72 -18.00
CA LYS A 220 4.01 3.11 -17.08
C LYS A 220 4.80 4.25 -17.68
N VAL A 221 4.82 5.40 -17.01
CA VAL A 221 5.55 6.59 -17.48
C VAL A 221 6.48 7.11 -16.39
N THR A 222 7.63 7.60 -16.81
CA THR A 222 8.65 8.20 -15.95
C THR A 222 9.21 9.45 -16.60
N ALA A 223 9.58 10.43 -15.81
CA ALA A 223 10.24 11.65 -16.27
C ALA A 223 11.26 12.11 -15.22
N SER A 224 12.24 12.88 -15.66
CA SER A 224 13.12 13.65 -14.79
C SER A 224 12.83 15.13 -15.01
N THR A 225 12.70 15.88 -13.92
CA THR A 225 12.41 17.31 -13.97
C THR A 225 13.70 18.13 -14.09
N LYS A 226 13.59 19.42 -14.39
CA LYS A 226 14.71 20.35 -14.41
C LYS A 226 15.44 20.45 -13.06
N SER A 227 14.70 20.24 -11.95
CA SER A 227 15.28 20.19 -10.61
C SER A 227 15.98 18.87 -10.27
N GLY A 228 15.97 17.89 -11.19
CA GLY A 228 16.54 16.56 -10.96
C GLY A 228 15.61 15.59 -10.21
N ARG A 229 14.39 16.00 -9.84
CA ARG A 229 13.42 15.10 -9.20
C ARG A 229 12.84 14.11 -10.20
N GLY A 230 12.72 12.86 -9.80
CA GLY A 230 11.97 11.86 -10.56
C GLY A 230 10.46 12.07 -10.40
N VAL A 231 9.73 11.98 -11.52
CA VAL A 231 8.26 11.91 -11.55
C VAL A 231 7.85 10.67 -12.32
N TYR A 232 6.92 9.89 -11.76
CA TYR A 232 6.53 8.62 -12.39
C TYR A 232 5.11 8.20 -12.02
N SER A 233 4.51 7.39 -12.91
CA SER A 233 3.26 6.72 -12.60
C SER A 233 3.49 5.57 -11.63
N PHE A 234 2.64 5.47 -10.63
CA PHE A 234 2.68 4.42 -9.61
C PHE A 234 1.31 3.80 -9.45
N CYS A 235 1.26 2.50 -9.17
CA CYS A 235 0.03 1.74 -8.94
C CYS A 235 -1.10 2.10 -9.93
N MET A 236 -0.78 2.05 -11.25
CA MET A 236 -1.76 2.31 -12.30
C MET A 236 -2.82 1.21 -12.29
N CYS A 237 -4.08 1.60 -12.23
CA CYS A 237 -5.27 0.75 -12.15
C CYS A 237 -6.10 0.92 -13.43
N PRO A 238 -5.96 0.02 -14.42
CA PRO A 238 -6.80 0.04 -15.61
C PRO A 238 -8.26 -0.22 -15.24
N GLY A 239 -9.20 0.47 -15.88
CA GLY A 239 -10.63 0.28 -15.61
C GLY A 239 -10.98 0.29 -14.12
N GLY A 240 -10.42 1.25 -13.36
CA GLY A 240 -10.47 1.22 -11.91
C GLY A 240 -10.96 2.51 -11.26
N TYR A 241 -10.97 2.51 -9.95
CA TYR A 241 -11.52 3.55 -9.09
C TYR A 241 -10.43 4.19 -8.25
N VAL A 242 -10.57 5.48 -7.96
CA VAL A 242 -9.82 6.14 -6.88
C VAL A 242 -10.61 5.95 -5.59
N VAL A 243 -9.94 5.53 -4.53
CA VAL A 243 -10.59 5.20 -3.25
C VAL A 243 -10.09 6.08 -2.13
N ASN A 244 -10.97 6.42 -1.19
CA ASN A 244 -10.56 6.99 0.09
C ASN A 244 -9.90 5.90 0.93
N ALA A 245 -8.59 6.03 1.15
CA ALA A 245 -7.75 5.07 1.87
C ALA A 245 -7.28 5.60 3.23
N SER A 246 -8.06 6.48 3.84
CA SER A 246 -7.79 7.05 5.16
C SER A 246 -7.77 5.97 6.24
N SER A 247 -6.95 6.17 7.27
CA SER A 247 -6.85 5.28 8.44
C SER A 247 -6.62 6.03 9.76
N GLU A 248 -6.54 7.36 9.71
CA GLU A 248 -6.41 8.22 10.89
C GLU A 248 -7.46 9.34 10.81
N LYS A 249 -8.13 9.67 11.93
CA LYS A 249 -9.12 10.76 11.96
C LYS A 249 -8.50 12.11 11.58
N GLY A 250 -9.26 12.89 10.80
CA GLY A 250 -8.81 14.21 10.35
C GLY A 250 -7.66 14.16 9.33
N ARG A 251 -7.40 13.01 8.72
CA ARG A 251 -6.37 12.80 7.70
C ARG A 251 -6.93 12.03 6.53
N LEU A 252 -6.63 12.49 5.32
CA LEU A 252 -7.15 11.87 4.10
C LEU A 252 -6.01 11.46 3.18
N ALA A 253 -6.01 10.19 2.83
CA ALA A 253 -5.16 9.62 1.79
C ALA A 253 -6.02 8.97 0.71
N VAL A 254 -5.54 8.94 -0.53
CA VAL A 254 -6.18 8.22 -1.62
C VAL A 254 -5.30 7.07 -2.09
N ASN A 255 -5.94 6.07 -2.68
CA ASN A 255 -5.30 4.98 -3.41
C ASN A 255 -6.14 4.64 -4.64
N GLY A 256 -5.74 3.66 -5.41
CA GLY A 256 -6.52 3.13 -6.53
C GLY A 256 -6.74 1.64 -6.41
N MET A 257 -7.88 1.18 -6.92
CA MET A 257 -8.18 -0.23 -7.02
C MET A 257 -8.84 -0.56 -8.37
N SER A 258 -8.81 -1.82 -8.76
CA SER A 258 -9.60 -2.38 -9.85
C SER A 258 -10.11 -3.76 -9.47
N ASN A 259 -11.25 -4.15 -10.04
CA ASN A 259 -11.68 -5.53 -10.07
C ASN A 259 -10.82 -6.36 -11.03
N PHE A 260 -10.92 -7.67 -10.95
CA PHE A 260 -10.21 -8.58 -11.85
C PHE A 260 -10.48 -8.28 -13.33
N ARG A 261 -11.71 -7.95 -13.70
CA ARG A 261 -12.09 -7.63 -15.09
C ARG A 261 -11.58 -6.29 -15.60
N ARG A 262 -11.23 -5.37 -14.71
CA ARG A 262 -10.76 -4.01 -15.09
C ARG A 262 -11.71 -3.29 -16.05
N ASP A 263 -13.01 -3.40 -15.79
CA ASP A 263 -14.11 -2.97 -16.67
C ASP A 263 -14.69 -1.58 -16.36
N GLY A 264 -14.05 -0.81 -15.47
CA GLY A 264 -14.42 0.57 -15.22
C GLY A 264 -14.10 1.50 -16.39
N GLU A 265 -14.78 2.65 -16.44
CA GLU A 265 -14.67 3.61 -17.54
C GLU A 265 -13.34 4.38 -17.54
N ASN A 266 -12.71 4.55 -16.35
CA ASN A 266 -11.47 5.29 -16.21
C ASN A 266 -10.27 4.39 -15.92
N ALA A 267 -9.15 4.75 -16.50
CA ALA A 267 -7.83 4.40 -16.02
C ALA A 267 -7.40 5.38 -14.93
N ASN A 268 -6.78 4.93 -13.85
CA ASN A 268 -6.18 5.83 -12.88
C ASN A 268 -4.78 5.39 -12.45
N SER A 269 -3.93 6.34 -12.09
CA SER A 269 -2.64 6.08 -11.45
C SER A 269 -2.25 7.23 -10.54
N ALA A 270 -1.46 6.97 -9.52
CA ALA A 270 -0.73 8.02 -8.86
C ALA A 270 0.36 8.56 -9.79
N ILE A 271 0.46 9.87 -9.92
CA ILE A 271 1.63 10.56 -10.45
C ILE A 271 2.35 11.13 -9.26
N ILE A 272 3.53 10.59 -8.99
CA ILE A 272 4.28 10.84 -7.76
C ILE A 272 5.65 11.43 -8.04
N VAL A 273 6.06 12.32 -7.14
CA VAL A 273 7.33 13.05 -7.16
C VAL A 273 8.21 12.52 -6.04
N SER A 274 9.45 12.22 -6.36
CA SER A 274 10.43 11.72 -5.37
C SER A 274 10.68 12.75 -4.27
N VAL A 275 10.67 12.28 -3.01
CA VAL A 275 11.05 13.03 -1.82
C VAL A 275 12.14 12.31 -1.05
N THR A 276 12.99 13.06 -0.41
CA THR A 276 14.15 12.58 0.35
C THR A 276 14.06 13.05 1.81
N PRO A 277 14.87 12.52 2.72
CA PRO A 277 14.92 13.00 4.09
C PRO A 277 15.17 14.51 4.23
N GLY A 278 15.79 15.16 3.21
CA GLY A 278 15.96 16.61 3.17
C GLY A 278 14.66 17.41 2.96
N ASP A 279 13.59 16.77 2.50
CA ASP A 279 12.27 17.38 2.34
C ASP A 279 11.39 17.24 3.59
N PHE A 280 11.82 16.47 4.58
CA PHE A 280 10.99 16.15 5.76
C PHE A 280 10.99 17.32 6.75
N PRO A 281 9.83 17.58 7.40
CA PRO A 281 9.66 18.72 8.30
C PRO A 281 10.47 18.60 9.61
N VAL A 282 10.83 17.36 9.98
CA VAL A 282 11.62 17.04 11.16
C VAL A 282 12.69 16.00 10.81
N PRO A 283 13.89 16.07 11.41
CA PRO A 283 14.93 15.07 11.18
C PRO A 283 14.60 13.74 11.87
N GLY A 284 15.32 12.67 11.48
CA GLY A 284 15.22 11.35 12.10
C GLY A 284 14.29 10.40 11.38
N ALA A 285 14.21 9.16 11.88
CA ALA A 285 13.51 8.06 11.21
C ALA A 285 12.00 8.33 11.00
N LEU A 286 11.35 9.04 11.91
CA LEU A 286 9.93 9.38 11.84
C LEU A 286 9.62 10.64 11.02
N GLY A 287 10.63 11.35 10.49
CA GLY A 287 10.43 12.58 9.72
C GLY A 287 9.53 12.40 8.50
N GLY A 288 9.66 11.26 7.81
CA GLY A 288 8.80 10.95 6.68
C GLY A 288 7.36 10.62 7.07
N VAL A 289 7.14 10.02 8.24
CA VAL A 289 5.78 9.80 8.80
C VAL A 289 5.10 11.14 9.06
N GLU A 290 5.82 12.08 9.67
CA GLU A 290 5.32 13.44 9.93
C GLU A 290 5.03 14.20 8.63
N PHE A 291 5.88 14.05 7.62
CA PHE A 291 5.65 14.63 6.30
C PHE A 291 4.34 14.13 5.68
N GLN A 292 4.12 12.81 5.68
CA GLN A 292 2.88 12.21 5.20
C GLN A 292 1.66 12.73 5.98
N ARG A 293 1.71 12.77 7.31
CA ARG A 293 0.61 13.25 8.16
C ARG A 293 0.21 14.69 7.85
N ARG A 294 1.18 15.58 7.65
CA ARG A 294 0.89 16.98 7.28
C ARG A 294 0.18 17.10 5.93
N LEU A 295 0.57 16.30 4.95
CA LEU A 295 -0.10 16.29 3.64
C LEU A 295 -1.52 15.73 3.75
N GLU A 296 -1.71 14.65 4.50
CA GLU A 296 -3.00 14.01 4.71
C GLU A 296 -3.97 14.90 5.51
N GLU A 297 -3.47 15.66 6.50
CA GLU A 297 -4.26 16.65 7.25
C GLU A 297 -4.71 17.80 6.35
N LYS A 298 -3.82 18.34 5.53
CA LYS A 298 -4.18 19.35 4.53
C LYS A 298 -5.22 18.83 3.55
N ALA A 299 -5.08 17.59 3.08
CA ALA A 299 -6.05 16.98 2.16
C ALA A 299 -7.44 16.84 2.80
N PHE A 300 -7.49 16.43 4.07
CA PHE A 300 -8.74 16.34 4.83
C PHE A 300 -9.42 17.70 4.97
N LEU A 301 -8.69 18.73 5.37
CA LEU A 301 -9.21 20.09 5.54
C LEU A 301 -9.68 20.67 4.20
N LEU A 302 -8.89 20.52 3.15
CA LEU A 302 -9.20 21.03 1.81
C LEU A 302 -10.44 20.39 1.19
N GLY A 303 -10.63 19.10 1.41
CA GLY A 303 -11.79 18.34 0.96
C GLY A 303 -12.98 18.38 1.91
N ASN A 304 -12.84 18.99 3.09
CA ASN A 304 -13.81 18.92 4.17
C ASN A 304 -14.25 17.47 4.46
N GLY A 305 -13.25 16.60 4.70
CA GLY A 305 -13.44 15.16 4.96
C GLY A 305 -13.73 14.30 3.71
N ARG A 306 -13.84 14.91 2.52
CA ARG A 306 -14.03 14.23 1.24
C ARG A 306 -12.76 14.27 0.41
N ILE A 307 -12.65 13.42 -0.60
CA ILE A 307 -11.51 13.42 -1.51
C ILE A 307 -11.43 14.77 -2.23
N PRO A 308 -10.38 15.60 -2.01
CA PRO A 308 -10.21 16.83 -2.77
C PRO A 308 -9.89 16.52 -4.22
N LEU A 309 -10.62 17.14 -5.13
CA LEU A 309 -10.63 16.92 -6.57
C LEU A 309 -10.39 18.22 -7.32
N GLN A 310 -9.57 18.18 -8.36
CA GLN A 310 -9.29 19.31 -9.24
C GLN A 310 -9.09 18.87 -10.68
N LEU A 311 -9.44 19.69 -11.66
CA LEU A 311 -9.04 19.51 -13.05
C LEU A 311 -7.55 19.87 -13.22
N TYR A 312 -6.83 19.15 -14.04
CA TYR A 312 -5.40 19.40 -14.28
C TYR A 312 -5.13 20.81 -14.84
N GLY A 313 -5.99 21.31 -15.74
CA GLY A 313 -5.87 22.67 -16.27
C GLY A 313 -5.94 23.72 -15.17
N ASP A 314 -6.88 23.59 -14.25
CA ASP A 314 -7.04 24.49 -13.10
C ASP A 314 -5.89 24.35 -12.10
N PHE A 315 -5.41 23.11 -11.87
CA PHE A 315 -4.20 22.87 -11.07
C PHE A 315 -2.98 23.59 -11.65
N LYS A 316 -2.80 23.55 -12.96
CA LYS A 316 -1.69 24.22 -13.65
C LYS A 316 -1.77 25.74 -13.49
N GLU A 317 -2.97 26.31 -13.52
CA GLU A 317 -3.24 27.74 -13.38
C GLU A 317 -3.36 28.21 -11.91
N ASP A 318 -3.17 27.31 -10.94
CA ASP A 318 -3.32 27.58 -9.50
C ASP A 318 -4.67 28.20 -9.13
N ARG A 319 -5.75 27.63 -9.63
CA ARG A 319 -7.11 28.08 -9.32
C ARG A 319 -8.02 26.90 -8.99
N ARG A 320 -8.95 27.10 -8.08
CA ARG A 320 -9.94 26.09 -7.73
C ARG A 320 -10.79 25.68 -8.94
N SER A 321 -11.08 24.39 -9.09
CA SER A 321 -12.09 23.95 -10.05
C SER A 321 -13.50 24.22 -9.53
N GLU A 322 -14.36 24.77 -10.39
CA GLU A 322 -15.75 25.09 -10.07
C GLU A 322 -16.74 24.09 -10.69
N ALA A 323 -16.33 23.41 -11.75
CA ALA A 323 -17.13 22.42 -12.48
C ALA A 323 -16.26 21.27 -12.97
N LEU A 324 -16.88 20.15 -13.32
CA LEU A 324 -16.25 19.02 -13.99
C LEU A 324 -16.16 19.26 -15.51
N GLY A 325 -15.18 18.62 -16.17
CA GLY A 325 -15.08 18.53 -17.62
C GLY A 325 -15.76 17.26 -18.17
N ASP A 326 -15.25 16.77 -19.28
CA ASP A 326 -15.80 15.57 -19.96
C ASP A 326 -15.44 14.25 -19.25
N VAL A 327 -14.42 14.25 -18.39
CA VAL A 327 -14.03 13.04 -17.63
C VAL A 327 -14.96 12.88 -16.42
N ALA A 328 -15.80 11.86 -16.46
CA ALA A 328 -16.67 11.54 -15.33
C ALA A 328 -15.83 10.94 -14.16
N PRO A 329 -16.03 11.42 -12.91
CA PRO A 329 -15.27 10.93 -11.78
C PRO A 329 -15.67 9.50 -11.38
N GLN A 330 -14.67 8.64 -11.14
CA GLN A 330 -14.86 7.28 -10.59
C GLN A 330 -14.17 7.16 -9.23
N PHE A 331 -14.95 7.31 -8.16
CA PHE A 331 -14.48 7.28 -6.78
C PHE A 331 -15.23 6.28 -5.90
N CYS A 332 -14.52 5.67 -4.96
CA CYS A 332 -15.12 5.09 -3.76
C CYS A 332 -14.87 6.06 -2.60
N GLY A 333 -15.92 6.71 -2.15
CA GLY A 333 -15.92 7.86 -1.24
C GLY A 333 -16.41 9.15 -1.90
N GLY A 334 -16.92 10.09 -1.09
CA GLY A 334 -17.33 11.41 -1.56
C GLY A 334 -16.13 12.25 -2.00
N TYR A 335 -16.34 13.17 -2.94
CA TYR A 335 -15.31 14.12 -3.38
C TYR A 335 -15.80 15.58 -3.26
N ALA A 336 -14.86 16.53 -3.27
CA ALA A 336 -15.13 17.96 -3.26
C ALA A 336 -14.17 18.71 -4.19
N LEU A 337 -14.70 19.58 -5.06
CA LEU A 337 -13.87 20.44 -5.90
C LEU A 337 -13.04 21.41 -5.04
N SER A 338 -11.73 21.46 -5.29
CA SER A 338 -10.76 22.12 -4.42
C SER A 338 -9.60 22.71 -5.24
N ASN A 339 -8.65 23.38 -4.59
CA ASN A 339 -7.36 23.76 -5.17
C ASN A 339 -6.24 22.87 -4.61
N LEU A 340 -5.86 21.82 -5.33
CA LEU A 340 -4.83 20.84 -4.89
C LEU A 340 -3.41 21.41 -4.87
N ARG A 341 -3.15 22.60 -5.42
CA ARG A 341 -1.87 23.30 -5.30
C ARG A 341 -1.50 23.58 -3.84
N GLU A 342 -2.49 23.69 -2.97
CA GLU A 342 -2.31 23.93 -1.54
C GLU A 342 -1.78 22.70 -0.78
N LEU A 343 -1.87 21.49 -1.35
CA LEU A 343 -1.49 20.24 -0.67
C LEU A 343 0.01 20.09 -0.53
N MET A 344 0.73 20.23 -1.64
CA MET A 344 2.16 19.95 -1.71
C MET A 344 2.99 21.23 -1.67
N PRO A 345 4.25 21.16 -1.20
CA PRO A 345 5.20 22.24 -1.38
C PRO A 345 5.34 22.62 -2.87
N GLU A 346 5.59 23.92 -3.14
CA GLU A 346 5.65 24.44 -4.51
C GLU A 346 6.69 23.73 -5.40
N ALA A 347 7.82 23.32 -4.83
CA ALA A 347 8.82 22.56 -5.57
C ALA A 347 8.31 21.19 -6.06
N LEU A 348 7.38 20.56 -5.32
CA LEU A 348 6.74 19.30 -5.73
C LEU A 348 5.62 19.57 -6.75
N ASN A 349 4.84 20.64 -6.59
CA ASN A 349 3.84 21.06 -7.56
C ASN A 349 4.46 21.35 -8.92
N THR A 350 5.56 22.11 -8.96
CA THR A 350 6.31 22.41 -10.18
C THR A 350 6.83 21.13 -10.84
N ALA A 351 7.43 20.22 -10.05
CA ALA A 351 7.91 18.95 -10.57
C ALA A 351 6.76 18.08 -11.12
N PHE A 352 5.61 18.07 -10.44
CA PHE A 352 4.41 17.35 -10.89
C PHE A 352 3.92 17.86 -12.25
N ILE A 353 3.81 19.19 -12.43
CA ILE A 353 3.41 19.81 -13.70
C ILE A 353 4.38 19.47 -14.82
N GLU A 354 5.71 19.61 -14.58
CA GLU A 354 6.74 19.23 -15.55
C GLU A 354 6.63 17.75 -15.96
N GLY A 355 6.33 16.88 -14.99
CA GLY A 355 6.10 15.45 -15.24
C GLY A 355 4.87 15.19 -16.11
N MET A 356 3.73 15.81 -15.78
CA MET A 356 2.49 15.68 -16.56
C MET A 356 2.68 16.13 -18.02
N GLU A 357 3.34 17.26 -18.25
CA GLU A 357 3.63 17.76 -19.60
C GLU A 357 4.56 16.81 -20.39
N GLN A 358 5.54 16.18 -19.72
CA GLN A 358 6.38 15.17 -20.36
C GLN A 358 5.59 13.89 -20.68
N PHE A 359 4.62 13.53 -19.85
CA PHE A 359 3.76 12.37 -20.09
C PHE A 359 2.78 12.61 -21.23
N GLY A 360 2.28 13.85 -21.40
CA GLY A 360 1.47 14.25 -22.56
C GLY A 360 2.17 14.01 -23.91
N LYS A 361 3.52 14.12 -23.94
CA LYS A 361 4.32 13.79 -25.12
C LYS A 361 4.45 12.29 -25.38
N LYS A 362 4.27 11.43 -24.35
CA LYS A 362 4.36 9.97 -24.44
C LYS A 362 3.01 9.31 -24.68
N ILE A 363 1.96 9.84 -24.07
CA ILE A 363 0.58 9.37 -24.17
C ILE A 363 -0.27 10.58 -24.55
N ARG A 364 -0.76 10.61 -25.77
CA ARG A 364 -1.55 11.73 -26.28
C ARG A 364 -2.77 11.99 -25.41
N GLY A 365 -2.89 13.21 -24.91
CA GLY A 365 -3.99 13.63 -24.03
C GLY A 365 -3.78 13.28 -22.56
N PHE A 366 -2.60 12.83 -22.14
CA PHE A 366 -2.33 12.58 -20.72
C PHE A 366 -2.38 13.86 -19.90
N ASP A 367 -1.94 14.98 -20.46
CA ASP A 367 -1.95 16.33 -19.90
C ASP A 367 -3.17 17.16 -20.30
N ARG A 368 -4.28 16.49 -20.70
CA ARG A 368 -5.54 17.17 -21.02
C ARG A 368 -6.03 17.99 -19.84
N SER A 369 -6.61 19.17 -20.12
CA SER A 369 -7.00 20.13 -19.08
C SER A 369 -8.07 19.62 -18.12
N ASP A 370 -8.92 18.70 -18.57
CA ASP A 370 -10.00 18.08 -17.80
C ASP A 370 -9.64 16.70 -17.22
N ALA A 371 -8.37 16.29 -17.25
CA ALA A 371 -7.90 15.13 -16.46
C ALA A 371 -8.19 15.41 -14.96
N LEU A 372 -8.73 14.42 -14.27
CA LEU A 372 -9.11 14.57 -12.87
C LEU A 372 -7.93 14.27 -11.96
N LEU A 373 -7.58 15.20 -11.08
CA LEU A 373 -6.58 15.03 -10.04
C LEU A 373 -7.25 14.88 -8.69
N ALA A 374 -6.85 13.86 -7.93
CA ALA A 374 -7.34 13.61 -6.58
C ALA A 374 -6.16 13.46 -5.60
N GLY A 375 -6.28 13.99 -4.41
CA GLY A 375 -5.19 13.98 -3.44
C GLY A 375 -5.62 13.54 -2.05
N ILE A 376 -4.65 13.13 -1.26
CA ILE A 376 -3.19 13.01 -1.53
C ILE A 376 -2.78 11.54 -1.58
N GLU A 377 -1.98 11.13 -2.54
CA GLU A 377 -1.30 9.84 -2.53
C GLU A 377 0.02 10.00 -1.77
N SER A 378 0.02 9.73 -0.47
CA SER A 378 1.15 9.93 0.43
C SER A 378 1.83 8.63 0.85
N ARG A 379 1.13 7.49 0.68
CA ARG A 379 1.53 6.18 1.23
C ARG A 379 2.00 5.23 0.14
N THR A 380 2.92 5.68 -0.70
CA THR A 380 3.45 4.89 -1.83
C THR A 380 4.46 3.82 -1.40
N SER A 381 5.14 4.02 -0.29
CA SER A 381 6.02 3.06 0.38
C SER A 381 6.34 3.53 1.80
N SER A 382 6.95 2.64 2.60
CA SER A 382 7.38 3.01 3.95
C SER A 382 8.33 4.21 3.93
N PRO A 383 8.09 5.23 4.78
CA PRO A 383 8.95 6.41 4.88
C PRO A 383 10.20 6.18 5.74
N LEU A 384 10.35 4.99 6.28
CA LEU A 384 11.46 4.58 7.14
C LEU A 384 11.93 3.17 6.82
N LYS A 385 13.08 2.80 7.39
CA LYS A 385 13.62 1.46 7.34
C LYS A 385 13.99 1.01 8.75
N ILE A 386 13.49 -0.14 9.19
CA ILE A 386 13.92 -0.80 10.42
C ILE A 386 15.14 -1.65 10.06
N ILE A 387 16.30 -1.30 10.60
CA ILE A 387 17.55 -1.95 10.21
C ILE A 387 17.59 -3.38 10.73
N ARG A 388 18.00 -4.31 9.87
CA ARG A 388 18.23 -5.71 10.19
C ARG A 388 19.60 -6.17 9.70
N ASP A 389 20.19 -7.12 10.41
CA ASP A 389 21.49 -7.70 10.09
C ASP A 389 21.40 -8.76 8.97
N GLU A 390 22.49 -9.45 8.70
CA GLU A 390 22.58 -10.52 7.70
C GLU A 390 21.69 -11.75 8.03
N ASN A 391 21.32 -11.91 9.29
CA ASN A 391 20.42 -12.94 9.78
C ASN A 391 18.97 -12.46 9.86
N LEU A 392 18.67 -11.29 9.28
CA LEU A 392 17.36 -10.63 9.25
C LEU A 392 16.81 -10.20 10.62
N GLU A 393 17.63 -10.22 11.67
CA GLU A 393 17.27 -9.70 12.99
C GLU A 393 17.51 -8.18 13.04
N SER A 394 16.66 -7.49 13.78
CA SER A 394 16.89 -6.07 14.11
C SER A 394 18.03 -5.90 15.12
N SER A 395 18.20 -4.66 15.62
CA SER A 395 19.07 -4.39 16.77
C SER A 395 18.63 -5.12 18.07
N VAL A 396 17.44 -5.70 18.08
CA VAL A 396 16.87 -6.50 19.18
C VAL A 396 16.81 -7.95 18.74
N LYS A 397 17.47 -8.84 19.49
CA LYS A 397 17.52 -10.27 19.16
C LYS A 397 16.15 -10.92 19.21
N GLY A 398 15.85 -11.77 18.22
CA GLY A 398 14.56 -12.43 18.07
C GLY A 398 13.48 -11.53 17.43
N LEU A 399 13.78 -10.27 17.11
CA LEU A 399 12.88 -9.36 16.41
C LEU A 399 13.27 -9.25 14.93
N TYR A 400 12.37 -9.70 14.04
CA TYR A 400 12.58 -9.81 12.59
C TYR A 400 11.73 -8.79 11.82
N PRO A 401 12.28 -7.62 11.45
CA PRO A 401 11.58 -6.66 10.58
C PRO A 401 11.36 -7.27 9.19
N CYS A 402 10.14 -7.21 8.68
CA CYS A 402 9.71 -7.86 7.46
C CYS A 402 8.87 -6.95 6.55
N GLY A 403 9.00 -7.15 5.27
CA GLY A 403 8.09 -6.62 4.26
C GLY A 403 8.16 -5.12 4.02
N GLU A 404 7.02 -4.58 3.61
CA GLU A 404 6.90 -3.18 3.21
C GLU A 404 7.03 -2.23 4.40
N GLY A 405 6.40 -2.54 5.53
CA GLY A 405 6.45 -1.70 6.73
C GLY A 405 7.87 -1.52 7.26
N ALA A 406 8.67 -2.57 7.20
CA ALA A 406 10.08 -2.52 7.58
C ALA A 406 10.99 -1.85 6.54
N GLY A 407 10.46 -1.47 5.36
CA GLY A 407 11.19 -0.76 4.31
C GLY A 407 11.96 -1.64 3.33
N TYR A 408 11.68 -2.95 3.26
CA TYR A 408 12.38 -3.93 2.40
C TYR A 408 11.60 -4.35 1.16
N ALA A 409 10.33 -4.03 1.07
CA ALA A 409 9.46 -4.33 -0.06
C ALA A 409 8.64 -3.11 -0.49
N GLY A 410 7.95 -3.19 -1.61
CA GLY A 410 7.11 -2.13 -2.15
C GLY A 410 5.99 -2.67 -3.04
N GLY A 411 5.32 -3.74 -2.63
CA GLY A 411 4.19 -4.34 -3.33
C GLY A 411 3.97 -5.79 -2.91
N ILE A 412 2.80 -6.33 -3.23
CA ILE A 412 2.29 -7.63 -2.76
C ILE A 412 3.32 -8.76 -2.89
N THR A 413 3.82 -9.00 -4.09
CA THR A 413 4.75 -10.13 -4.33
C THR A 413 6.09 -9.94 -3.63
N SER A 414 6.69 -8.73 -3.69
CA SER A 414 7.97 -8.48 -3.02
C SER A 414 7.86 -8.55 -1.51
N ALA A 415 6.73 -8.16 -0.93
CA ALA A 415 6.43 -8.27 0.48
C ALA A 415 6.28 -9.74 0.90
N ALA A 416 5.49 -10.53 0.17
CA ALA A 416 5.36 -11.96 0.39
C ALA A 416 6.69 -12.74 0.25
N MET A 417 7.54 -12.37 -0.73
CA MET A 417 8.89 -12.94 -0.88
C MET A 417 9.79 -12.64 0.32
N ASP A 418 9.69 -11.42 0.88
CA ASP A 418 10.47 -11.07 2.08
C ASP A 418 9.94 -11.80 3.31
N GLY A 419 8.61 -11.98 3.46
CA GLY A 419 8.01 -12.83 4.47
C GLY A 419 8.50 -14.27 4.41
N LEU A 420 8.50 -14.85 3.22
CA LEU A 420 9.04 -16.18 2.99
C LEU A 420 10.54 -16.27 3.34
N LYS A 421 11.32 -15.24 2.98
CA LYS A 421 12.75 -15.16 3.32
C LYS A 421 12.99 -15.14 4.83
N VAL A 422 12.19 -14.39 5.58
CA VAL A 422 12.26 -14.35 7.06
C VAL A 422 11.87 -15.70 7.66
N ALA A 423 10.80 -16.32 7.16
CA ALA A 423 10.38 -17.64 7.61
C ALA A 423 11.47 -18.71 7.38
N GLU A 424 12.09 -18.74 6.19
CA GLU A 424 13.19 -19.65 5.86
C GLU A 424 14.38 -19.47 6.82
N GLU A 425 14.71 -18.24 7.23
CA GLU A 425 15.77 -17.97 8.21
C GLU A 425 15.39 -18.48 9.61
N ILE A 426 14.13 -18.29 10.02
CA ILE A 426 13.63 -18.81 11.31
C ILE A 426 13.67 -20.35 11.32
N ILE A 427 13.18 -20.99 10.24
CA ILE A 427 13.22 -22.44 10.08
C ILE A 427 14.66 -22.99 10.14
N ARG A 428 15.60 -22.30 9.51
CA ARG A 428 17.00 -22.68 9.53
C ARG A 428 17.63 -22.63 10.93
N ARG A 429 17.18 -21.69 11.77
CA ARG A 429 17.77 -21.41 13.10
C ARG A 429 17.15 -22.20 14.23
N TYR A 430 15.88 -22.49 14.13
CA TYR A 430 15.11 -23.07 15.22
C TYR A 430 14.53 -24.41 14.79
N CYS A 431 14.39 -25.31 15.74
CA CYS A 431 13.65 -26.56 15.53
C CYS A 431 12.17 -26.30 15.87
N PRO A 432 11.23 -26.94 15.17
CA PRO A 432 9.83 -26.97 15.59
C PRO A 432 9.69 -27.57 16.98
N ALA A 433 8.74 -27.08 17.77
CA ALA A 433 8.47 -27.58 19.12
C ALA A 433 7.79 -28.96 19.11
#